data_f8b54fc2cdb3041647a6844f7892c695
#
_entry.id   f8b54fc2cdb3041647a6844f7892c695
#
_cell.length_a   1.000
_cell.length_b   1.000
_cell.length_c   1.000
_cell.angle_alpha   90.00
_cell.angle_beta   90.00
_cell.angle_gamma   90.00
#
_symmetry.space_group_name_H-M   'P 1'
#
loop_
_entity.id
_entity.type
_entity.pdbx_description
1 polymer ?
#
loop_
_entity_poly.entity_id
_entity_poly.type
_entity_poly.pdbx_seq_one_letter_code
_entity_poly.pdbx_strand_id
1 'polypeptide(L)'
;MVGIVGYGAHVPSYRIKVEEIAKVWGDDPVALSRGLIVNEKSVPSADEDTATIAVTAARYALARAQIDPRKIGAVYVGSESHPYAVKPTATIVAEAVGATPELTAADLEFACKAGTAGIQMSMGLVESDMIEYGLAIGADTSQGAPGDALEYTASAGGAAYIIGKKDTLADINETYSFTTDTPDFYRREGQDYPSHGGRFTGS
;
A
#
# COMPACT_ATOMS: atom_id res chain seq x y z
N MET A 1 -13.79 21.04 -5.16
CA MET A 1 -12.90 20.09 -5.82
C MET A 1 -12.46 19.09 -4.79
N VAL A 2 -12.33 17.81 -5.12
CA VAL A 2 -11.83 16.78 -4.21
C VAL A 2 -10.31 16.75 -4.25
N GLY A 3 -9.68 16.53 -3.10
CA GLY A 3 -8.24 16.50 -3.01
C GLY A 3 -7.72 15.76 -1.78
N ILE A 4 -6.42 15.82 -1.58
CA ILE A 4 -5.72 15.26 -0.44
C ILE A 4 -5.74 16.28 0.71
N VAL A 5 -6.35 15.93 1.83
CA VAL A 5 -6.44 16.76 3.04
C VAL A 5 -5.30 16.45 4.01
N GLY A 6 -4.86 15.21 4.04
CA GLY A 6 -3.75 14.76 4.85
C GLY A 6 -3.10 13.52 4.27
N TYR A 7 -1.84 13.32 4.58
CA TYR A 7 -1.08 12.14 4.16
C TYR A 7 -0.14 11.68 5.27
N GLY A 8 0.20 10.39 5.24
CA GLY A 8 1.17 9.79 6.14
C GLY A 8 1.85 8.61 5.48
N ALA A 9 3.06 8.31 5.93
CA ALA A 9 3.79 7.14 5.48
C ALA A 9 4.52 6.50 6.66
N HIS A 10 4.69 5.19 6.59
CA HIS A 10 5.54 4.44 7.50
C HIS A 10 6.42 3.49 6.71
N VAL A 11 7.71 3.52 7.01
CA VAL A 11 8.71 2.60 6.45
C VAL A 11 9.40 1.95 7.64
N PRO A 12 9.35 0.63 7.77
CA PRO A 12 10.05 -0.10 8.83
C PRO A 12 11.51 0.30 8.97
N SER A 13 12.05 0.17 10.18
CA SER A 13 13.40 0.66 10.49
C SER A 13 14.51 -0.25 9.97
N TYR A 14 14.25 -1.56 9.86
CA TYR A 14 15.27 -2.51 9.40
C TYR A 14 15.52 -2.42 7.91
N ARG A 15 16.77 -2.69 7.52
CA ARG A 15 17.25 -2.67 6.13
C ARG A 15 18.07 -3.91 5.82
N ILE A 16 17.90 -4.42 4.60
CA ILE A 16 18.82 -5.39 4.01
C ILE A 16 19.45 -4.71 2.79
N LYS A 17 20.78 -4.71 2.73
CA LYS A 17 21.52 -4.19 1.58
C LYS A 17 21.48 -5.18 0.42
N VAL A 18 21.34 -4.67 -0.80
CA VAL A 18 21.46 -5.46 -2.04
C VAL A 18 22.76 -6.29 -2.06
N GLU A 19 23.86 -5.70 -1.55
CA GLU A 19 25.15 -6.38 -1.43
C GLU A 19 25.07 -7.66 -0.58
N GLU A 20 24.31 -7.67 0.51
CA GLU A 20 24.19 -8.85 1.39
C GLU A 20 23.40 -9.98 0.72
N ILE A 21 22.36 -9.64 -0.03
CA ILE A 21 21.59 -10.63 -0.81
C ILE A 21 22.46 -11.18 -1.93
N ALA A 22 23.15 -10.31 -2.68
CA ALA A 22 24.03 -10.69 -3.79
C ALA A 22 25.15 -11.65 -3.35
N LYS A 23 25.72 -11.46 -2.15
CA LYS A 23 26.72 -12.38 -1.58
C LYS A 23 26.20 -13.80 -1.41
N VAL A 24 24.92 -13.95 -1.04
CA VAL A 24 24.33 -15.28 -0.84
C VAL A 24 24.19 -16.03 -2.17
N TRP A 25 23.84 -15.32 -3.22
CA TRP A 25 23.57 -15.92 -4.54
C TRP A 25 24.76 -15.89 -5.50
N GLY A 26 25.81 -15.17 -5.17
CA GLY A 26 27.01 -15.02 -6.03
C GLY A 26 26.80 -14.04 -7.18
N ASP A 27 25.87 -13.11 -7.02
CA ASP A 27 25.57 -12.08 -7.99
C ASP A 27 26.52 -10.87 -7.87
N ASP A 28 26.60 -10.04 -8.93
CA ASP A 28 27.35 -8.77 -8.91
C ASP A 28 26.53 -7.66 -8.25
N PRO A 29 26.85 -7.25 -7.01
CA PRO A 29 26.06 -6.25 -6.28
C PRO A 29 26.11 -4.87 -6.94
N VAL A 30 27.20 -4.54 -7.64
CA VAL A 30 27.35 -3.23 -8.30
C VAL A 30 26.44 -3.16 -9.52
N ALA A 31 26.41 -4.23 -10.32
CA ALA A 31 25.54 -4.33 -11.48
C ALA A 31 24.07 -4.31 -11.07
N LEU A 32 23.69 -5.04 -10.00
CA LEU A 32 22.34 -5.09 -9.47
C LEU A 32 21.88 -3.73 -8.91
N SER A 33 22.65 -3.11 -8.03
CA SER A 33 22.31 -1.79 -7.47
C SER A 33 22.16 -0.73 -8.55
N ARG A 34 22.99 -0.76 -9.57
CA ARG A 34 22.92 0.18 -10.70
C ARG A 34 21.72 -0.11 -11.60
N GLY A 35 21.44 -1.39 -11.91
CA GLY A 35 20.34 -1.79 -12.79
C GLY A 35 18.97 -1.60 -12.15
N LEU A 36 18.85 -1.87 -10.86
CA LEU A 36 17.59 -1.75 -10.10
C LEU A 36 17.41 -0.36 -9.48
N ILE A 37 18.46 0.47 -9.42
CA ILE A 37 18.49 1.77 -8.73
C ILE A 37 18.12 1.61 -7.23
N VAL A 38 18.53 0.49 -6.63
CA VAL A 38 18.28 0.15 -5.22
C VAL A 38 19.60 -0.22 -4.55
N ASN A 39 19.86 0.34 -3.37
CA ASN A 39 21.02 0.00 -2.55
C ASN A 39 20.63 -0.87 -1.36
N GLU A 40 19.44 -0.64 -0.80
CA GLU A 40 18.91 -1.38 0.33
C GLU A 40 17.38 -1.38 0.27
N LYS A 41 16.76 -2.37 0.90
CA LYS A 41 15.31 -2.44 1.05
C LYS A 41 14.91 -2.46 2.53
N SER A 42 13.72 -1.95 2.82
CA SER A 42 13.11 -2.07 4.15
C SER A 42 12.55 -3.47 4.37
N VAL A 43 12.67 -3.95 5.59
CA VAL A 43 12.03 -5.19 6.05
C VAL A 43 11.28 -4.93 7.36
N PRO A 44 10.13 -5.58 7.58
CA PRO A 44 9.39 -5.40 8.82
C PRO A 44 10.16 -6.00 10.00
N SER A 45 9.95 -5.46 11.19
CA SER A 45 10.36 -6.09 12.43
C SER A 45 9.42 -7.26 12.76
N ALA A 46 9.74 -8.03 13.79
CA ALA A 46 8.94 -9.20 14.19
C ALA A 46 7.52 -8.84 14.66
N ASP A 47 7.28 -7.60 15.03
CA ASP A 47 6.01 -7.04 15.48
C ASP A 47 5.34 -6.13 14.45
N GLU A 48 5.88 -6.05 13.24
CA GLU A 48 5.31 -5.29 12.14
C GLU A 48 4.72 -6.21 11.07
N ASP A 49 3.49 -5.91 10.67
CA ASP A 49 2.78 -6.48 9.54
C ASP A 49 2.09 -5.37 8.71
N THR A 50 1.41 -5.74 7.66
CA THR A 50 0.68 -4.77 6.82
C THR A 50 -0.33 -3.96 7.62
N ALA A 51 -1.01 -4.55 8.60
CA ALA A 51 -2.01 -3.83 9.40
C ALA A 51 -1.35 -2.79 10.31
N THR A 52 -0.27 -3.11 10.98
CA THR A 52 0.47 -2.18 11.87
C THR A 52 1.13 -1.06 11.09
N ILE A 53 1.68 -1.35 9.91
CA ILE A 53 2.22 -0.35 8.97
C ILE A 53 1.10 0.60 8.50
N ALA A 54 -0.05 0.06 8.09
CA ALA A 54 -1.21 0.84 7.66
C ALA A 54 -1.75 1.75 8.77
N VAL A 55 -1.89 1.23 10.00
CA VAL A 55 -2.31 2.02 11.18
C VAL A 55 -1.37 3.19 11.44
N THR A 56 -0.06 2.94 11.38
CA THR A 56 0.94 3.98 11.63
C THR A 56 0.89 5.07 10.55
N ALA A 57 0.80 4.69 9.28
CA ALA A 57 0.64 5.64 8.17
C ALA A 57 -0.66 6.45 8.30
N ALA A 58 -1.78 5.80 8.67
CA ALA A 58 -3.06 6.46 8.88
C ALA A 58 -3.03 7.47 10.02
N ARG A 59 -2.38 7.15 11.15
CA ARG A 59 -2.19 8.08 12.27
C ARG A 59 -1.41 9.33 11.87
N TYR A 60 -0.37 9.18 11.06
CA TYR A 60 0.36 10.33 10.52
C TYR A 60 -0.48 11.16 9.54
N ALA A 61 -1.32 10.52 8.72
CA ALA A 61 -2.25 11.22 7.84
C ALA A 61 -3.27 12.05 8.65
N LEU A 62 -3.87 11.47 9.70
CA LEU A 62 -4.80 12.15 10.61
C LEU A 62 -4.14 13.33 11.34
N ALA A 63 -2.93 13.12 11.84
CA ALA A 63 -2.18 14.17 12.52
C ALA A 63 -1.91 15.39 11.64
N ARG A 64 -1.70 15.18 10.31
CA ARG A 64 -1.56 16.27 9.35
C ARG A 64 -2.88 16.91 8.94
N ALA A 65 -3.92 16.09 8.75
CA ALA A 65 -5.25 16.57 8.38
C ALA A 65 -5.94 17.36 9.50
N GLN A 66 -5.61 17.07 10.77
CA GLN A 66 -6.23 17.68 11.97
C GLN A 66 -7.76 17.59 11.98
N ILE A 67 -8.32 16.49 11.46
CA ILE A 67 -9.76 16.21 11.46
C ILE A 67 -10.16 15.26 12.59
N ASP A 68 -11.44 15.29 12.96
CA ASP A 68 -12.02 14.26 13.84
C ASP A 68 -12.08 12.93 13.07
N PRO A 69 -11.44 11.84 13.55
CA PRO A 69 -11.49 10.55 12.87
C PRO A 69 -12.89 10.02 12.59
N ARG A 70 -13.87 10.37 13.43
CA ARG A 70 -15.28 9.95 13.28
C ARG A 70 -15.96 10.55 12.05
N LYS A 71 -15.34 11.51 11.38
CA LYS A 71 -15.82 12.07 10.11
C LYS A 71 -15.35 11.27 8.89
N ILE A 72 -14.51 10.26 9.08
CA ILE A 72 -14.12 9.35 8.03
C ILE A 72 -15.27 8.39 7.77
N GLY A 73 -15.88 8.48 6.60
CA GLY A 73 -17.01 7.63 6.19
C GLY A 73 -16.62 6.42 5.36
N ALA A 74 -15.34 6.31 4.94
CA ALA A 74 -14.83 5.15 4.22
C ALA A 74 -13.35 4.89 4.53
N VAL A 75 -12.98 3.61 4.69
CA VAL A 75 -11.59 3.15 4.84
C VAL A 75 -11.31 2.05 3.83
N TYR A 76 -10.32 2.25 2.97
CA TYR A 76 -9.86 1.28 1.99
C TYR A 76 -8.38 0.97 2.20
N VAL A 77 -8.03 -0.31 2.30
CA VAL A 77 -6.64 -0.76 2.39
C VAL A 77 -6.32 -1.64 1.20
N GLY A 78 -5.40 -1.19 0.37
CA GLY A 78 -4.84 -1.94 -0.75
C GLY A 78 -3.55 -2.64 -0.35
N SER A 79 -3.47 -3.96 -0.54
CA SER A 79 -2.31 -4.76 -0.19
C SER A 79 -2.28 -6.08 -0.95
N GLU A 80 -1.10 -6.67 -1.08
CA GLU A 80 -0.87 -8.05 -1.51
C GLU A 80 -0.49 -8.97 -0.34
N SER A 81 -0.38 -8.42 0.86
CA SER A 81 0.10 -9.10 2.07
C SER A 81 -0.79 -8.81 3.28
N HIS A 82 -2.12 -8.84 3.10
CA HIS A 82 -3.06 -8.73 4.20
C HIS A 82 -2.80 -9.83 5.25
N PRO A 83 -2.73 -9.49 6.57
CA PRO A 83 -2.40 -10.48 7.59
C PRO A 83 -3.49 -11.53 7.80
N TYR A 84 -4.72 -11.27 7.35
CA TYR A 84 -5.83 -12.20 7.46
C TYR A 84 -6.56 -12.35 6.11
N ALA A 85 -6.95 -13.58 5.80
CA ALA A 85 -7.99 -13.83 4.83
C ALA A 85 -9.37 -13.60 5.52
N VAL A 86 -10.36 -13.10 4.79
CA VAL A 86 -11.74 -12.86 5.24
C VAL A 86 -11.90 -11.67 6.19
N LYS A 87 -11.10 -11.55 7.26
CA LYS A 87 -11.16 -10.38 8.15
C LYS A 87 -10.45 -9.18 7.51
N PRO A 88 -11.17 -8.07 7.24
CA PRO A 88 -10.55 -6.93 6.58
C PRO A 88 -9.52 -6.21 7.45
N THR A 89 -8.37 -5.91 6.87
CA THR A 89 -7.35 -5.01 7.45
C THR A 89 -7.92 -3.60 7.65
N ALA A 90 -8.77 -3.16 6.73
CA ALA A 90 -9.42 -1.85 6.80
C ALA A 90 -10.23 -1.65 8.09
N THR A 91 -10.87 -2.69 8.62
CA THR A 91 -11.59 -2.60 9.90
C THR A 91 -10.65 -2.50 11.09
N ILE A 92 -9.49 -3.14 11.04
CA ILE A 92 -8.44 -3.01 12.08
C ILE A 92 -7.93 -1.57 12.11
N VAL A 93 -7.64 -1.02 10.93
CA VAL A 93 -7.19 0.38 10.82
C VAL A 93 -8.26 1.33 11.32
N ALA A 94 -9.51 1.19 10.86
CA ALA A 94 -10.62 2.06 11.27
C ALA A 94 -10.78 2.13 12.79
N GLU A 95 -10.74 0.97 13.46
CA GLU A 95 -10.82 0.90 14.93
C GLU A 95 -9.60 1.54 15.59
N ALA A 96 -8.38 1.21 15.12
CA ALA A 96 -7.14 1.70 15.69
C ALA A 96 -6.95 3.22 15.59
N VAL A 97 -7.60 3.87 14.62
CA VAL A 97 -7.56 5.33 14.44
C VAL A 97 -8.79 6.05 15.02
N GLY A 98 -9.79 5.31 15.54
CA GLY A 98 -10.99 5.87 16.16
C GLY A 98 -12.04 6.36 15.14
N ALA A 99 -12.07 5.77 13.94
CA ALA A 99 -13.05 6.13 12.90
C ALA A 99 -14.39 5.39 13.02
N THR A 100 -14.39 4.24 13.73
CA THR A 100 -15.61 3.41 13.92
C THR A 100 -16.68 4.12 14.75
N PRO A 101 -17.99 3.71 14.65
CA PRO A 101 -18.52 2.59 13.85
C PRO A 101 -19.17 3.00 12.53
N GLU A 102 -19.39 4.28 12.25
CA GLU A 102 -20.25 4.76 11.15
C GLU A 102 -19.45 4.97 9.85
N LEU A 103 -19.00 3.88 9.23
CA LEU A 103 -18.24 3.93 7.99
C LEU A 103 -18.39 2.65 7.16
N THR A 104 -18.05 2.74 5.88
CA THR A 104 -17.78 1.56 5.03
C THR A 104 -16.30 1.22 5.05
N ALA A 105 -15.96 -0.07 5.00
CA ALA A 105 -14.56 -0.52 4.97
C ALA A 105 -14.38 -1.70 4.03
N ALA A 106 -13.29 -1.71 3.27
CA ALA A 106 -12.93 -2.83 2.41
C ALA A 106 -11.41 -2.93 2.20
N ASP A 107 -10.94 -4.16 2.07
CA ASP A 107 -9.62 -4.46 1.56
C ASP A 107 -9.67 -4.60 0.04
N LEU A 108 -8.60 -4.21 -0.62
CA LEU A 108 -8.46 -4.22 -2.07
C LEU A 108 -7.20 -5.00 -2.45
N GLU A 109 -7.35 -5.92 -3.40
CA GLU A 109 -6.25 -6.68 -3.98
C GLU A 109 -6.19 -6.37 -5.48
N PHE A 110 -5.16 -5.70 -5.92
CA PHE A 110 -4.88 -5.40 -7.32
C PHE A 110 -3.42 -5.00 -7.50
N ALA A 111 -2.51 -5.89 -7.12
CA ALA A 111 -1.08 -5.61 -7.18
C ALA A 111 -0.75 -4.17 -6.73
N CYS A 112 0.19 -3.50 -7.39
CA CYS A 112 0.61 -2.13 -7.04
C CYS A 112 -0.47 -1.04 -7.25
N LYS A 113 -1.64 -1.37 -7.83
CA LYS A 113 -2.73 -0.42 -8.11
C LYS A 113 -3.76 -0.33 -7.00
N ALA A 114 -3.80 -1.29 -6.07
CA ALA A 114 -4.86 -1.40 -5.05
C ALA A 114 -5.02 -0.11 -4.21
N GLY A 115 -3.91 0.50 -3.75
CA GLY A 115 -3.95 1.74 -2.98
C GLY A 115 -4.54 2.92 -3.77
N THR A 116 -4.18 3.07 -5.05
CA THR A 116 -4.74 4.13 -5.91
C THR A 116 -6.21 3.88 -6.28
N ALA A 117 -6.65 2.62 -6.32
CA ALA A 117 -8.06 2.29 -6.44
C ALA A 117 -8.86 2.80 -5.23
N GLY A 118 -8.32 2.65 -4.01
CA GLY A 118 -8.91 3.20 -2.79
C GLY A 118 -9.05 4.72 -2.83
N ILE A 119 -8.04 5.44 -3.36
CA ILE A 119 -8.13 6.89 -3.58
C ILE A 119 -9.29 7.21 -4.52
N GLN A 120 -9.38 6.53 -5.66
CA GLN A 120 -10.41 6.76 -6.67
C GLN A 120 -11.82 6.49 -6.14
N MET A 121 -11.99 5.40 -5.36
CA MET A 121 -13.25 5.07 -4.69
C MET A 121 -13.64 6.14 -3.65
N SER A 122 -12.68 6.58 -2.82
CA SER A 122 -12.87 7.66 -1.85
C SER A 122 -13.28 8.96 -2.51
N MET A 123 -12.65 9.31 -3.65
CA MET A 123 -13.02 10.50 -4.42
C MET A 123 -14.48 10.46 -4.86
N GLY A 124 -14.95 9.32 -5.40
CA GLY A 124 -16.35 9.18 -5.83
C GLY A 124 -17.35 9.35 -4.69
N LEU A 125 -17.06 8.78 -3.52
CA LEU A 125 -17.93 8.90 -2.34
C LEU A 125 -17.93 10.32 -1.77
N VAL A 126 -16.78 10.98 -1.74
CA VAL A 126 -16.66 12.38 -1.30
C VAL A 126 -17.32 13.34 -2.31
N GLU A 127 -17.14 13.11 -3.62
CA GLU A 127 -17.72 13.97 -4.65
C GLU A 127 -19.25 13.91 -4.66
N SER A 128 -19.82 12.72 -4.40
CA SER A 128 -21.27 12.51 -4.30
C SER A 128 -21.88 12.96 -2.97
N ASP A 129 -21.09 13.54 -2.06
CA ASP A 129 -21.48 13.94 -0.70
C ASP A 129 -22.05 12.78 0.16
N MET A 130 -21.73 11.54 -0.19
CA MET A 130 -22.09 10.38 0.65
C MET A 130 -21.26 10.31 1.94
N ILE A 131 -20.02 10.82 1.89
CA ILE A 131 -19.11 10.90 3.04
C ILE A 131 -18.37 12.24 3.05
N GLU A 132 -17.94 12.69 4.25
CA GLU A 132 -17.13 13.92 4.37
C GLU A 132 -15.66 13.64 4.02
N TYR A 133 -15.09 12.55 4.55
CA TYR A 133 -13.70 12.14 4.26
C TYR A 133 -13.61 10.63 3.98
N GLY A 134 -12.72 10.27 3.05
CA GLY A 134 -12.29 8.90 2.81
C GLY A 134 -10.83 8.71 3.21
N LEU A 135 -10.48 7.55 3.76
CA LEU A 135 -9.11 7.14 4.08
C LEU A 135 -8.69 6.02 3.14
N ALA A 136 -7.74 6.29 2.26
CA ALA A 136 -7.18 5.33 1.33
C ALA A 136 -5.72 5.01 1.70
N ILE A 137 -5.38 3.73 1.79
CA ILE A 137 -4.08 3.25 2.23
C ILE A 137 -3.55 2.21 1.25
N GLY A 138 -2.26 2.29 0.95
CA GLY A 138 -1.50 1.19 0.34
C GLY A 138 -0.39 0.78 1.31
N ALA A 139 -0.33 -0.48 1.68
CA ALA A 139 0.67 -0.98 2.61
C ALA A 139 0.99 -2.45 2.34
N ASP A 140 2.27 -2.80 2.40
CA ASP A 140 2.73 -4.16 2.16
C ASP A 140 3.93 -4.54 3.03
N THR A 141 4.06 -5.84 3.27
CA THR A 141 5.28 -6.51 3.73
C THR A 141 5.77 -7.48 2.66
N SER A 142 5.87 -6.97 1.42
CA SER A 142 6.18 -7.78 0.24
C SER A 142 7.53 -8.47 0.31
N GLN A 143 7.56 -9.72 -0.17
CA GLN A 143 8.77 -10.53 -0.25
C GLN A 143 8.86 -11.19 -1.63
N GLY A 144 10.08 -11.23 -2.19
CA GLY A 144 10.41 -12.07 -3.34
C GLY A 144 10.86 -13.45 -2.88
N ALA A 145 10.72 -14.45 -3.75
CA ALA A 145 11.28 -15.77 -3.49
C ALA A 145 12.81 -15.68 -3.36
N PRO A 146 13.42 -16.50 -2.49
CA PRO A 146 14.87 -16.57 -2.36
C PRO A 146 15.55 -16.83 -3.71
N GLY A 147 16.51 -15.99 -4.11
CA GLY A 147 17.21 -16.04 -5.39
C GLY A 147 16.46 -15.47 -6.57
N ASP A 148 15.24 -14.97 -6.38
CA ASP A 148 14.46 -14.30 -7.42
C ASP A 148 14.84 -12.81 -7.54
N ALA A 149 14.63 -12.22 -8.72
CA ALA A 149 14.87 -10.79 -8.93
C ALA A 149 14.05 -9.88 -8.00
N LEU A 150 12.86 -10.30 -7.59
CA LEU A 150 12.01 -9.58 -6.64
C LEU A 150 12.60 -9.56 -5.22
N GLU A 151 13.48 -10.51 -4.85
CA GLU A 151 14.11 -10.49 -3.53
C GLU A 151 14.90 -9.20 -3.28
N TYR A 152 15.44 -8.60 -4.32
CA TYR A 152 16.21 -7.35 -4.23
C TYR A 152 15.35 -6.10 -4.07
N THR A 153 14.10 -6.13 -4.51
CA THR A 153 13.24 -4.93 -4.62
C THR A 153 11.97 -4.99 -3.78
N ALA A 154 11.38 -6.17 -3.59
CA ALA A 154 10.18 -6.32 -2.74
C ALA A 154 10.50 -5.96 -1.30
N SER A 155 9.80 -4.96 -0.75
CA SER A 155 10.09 -4.39 0.55
C SER A 155 8.83 -4.02 1.33
N ALA A 156 8.98 -3.64 2.60
CA ALA A 156 7.87 -3.27 3.47
C ALA A 156 7.70 -1.77 3.56
N GLY A 157 6.46 -1.31 3.61
CA GLY A 157 6.11 0.09 3.81
C GLY A 157 4.64 0.36 3.55
N GLY A 158 4.19 1.56 3.90
CA GLY A 158 2.82 1.98 3.65
C GLY A 158 2.68 3.49 3.58
N ALA A 159 1.64 3.91 2.84
CA ALA A 159 1.23 5.29 2.74
C ALA A 159 -0.29 5.40 2.87
N ALA A 160 -0.76 6.46 3.52
CA ALA A 160 -2.16 6.76 3.75
C ALA A 160 -2.49 8.17 3.29
N TYR A 161 -3.67 8.32 2.69
CA TYR A 161 -4.19 9.60 2.21
C TYR A 161 -5.62 9.81 2.71
N ILE A 162 -5.88 10.99 3.26
CA ILE A 162 -7.23 11.43 3.59
C ILE A 162 -7.74 12.28 2.43
N ILE A 163 -8.85 11.86 1.86
CA ILE A 163 -9.50 12.47 0.70
C ILE A 163 -10.71 13.25 1.18
N GLY A 164 -10.83 14.52 0.74
CA GLY A 164 -11.91 15.41 1.15
C GLY A 164 -12.05 16.62 0.23
N LYS A 165 -12.99 17.54 0.54
CA LYS A 165 -13.24 18.75 -0.24
C LYS A 165 -12.73 20.04 0.41
N LYS A 166 -12.41 20.00 1.71
CA LYS A 166 -12.02 21.18 2.50
C LYS A 166 -10.56 21.09 2.90
N ASP A 167 -9.90 22.24 2.91
CA ASP A 167 -8.51 22.39 3.39
C ASP A 167 -7.54 21.43 2.71
N THR A 168 -7.70 21.26 1.38
CA THR A 168 -6.89 20.37 0.57
C THR A 168 -5.44 20.87 0.49
N LEU A 169 -4.48 19.96 0.69
CA LEU A 169 -3.05 20.18 0.48
C LEU A 169 -2.70 20.11 -1.02
N ALA A 170 -3.45 19.29 -1.75
CA ALA A 170 -3.33 19.13 -3.19
C ALA A 170 -4.68 18.70 -3.77
N ASP A 171 -5.08 19.32 -4.87
CA ASP A 171 -6.28 18.94 -5.60
C ASP A 171 -6.00 17.77 -6.54
N ILE A 172 -6.99 16.87 -6.69
CA ILE A 172 -6.93 15.78 -7.66
C ILE A 172 -7.80 16.20 -8.86
N ASN A 173 -7.16 16.64 -9.94
CA ASN A 173 -7.86 17.19 -11.09
C ASN A 173 -8.59 16.12 -11.90
N GLU A 174 -7.94 14.97 -12.11
CA GLU A 174 -8.50 13.85 -12.88
C GLU A 174 -7.85 12.53 -12.51
N THR A 175 -8.50 11.43 -12.86
CA THR A 175 -7.95 10.07 -12.81
C THR A 175 -8.12 9.41 -14.16
N TYR A 176 -7.14 8.61 -14.56
CA TYR A 176 -7.21 7.77 -15.75
C TYR A 176 -6.90 6.33 -15.38
N SER A 177 -7.69 5.40 -15.86
CA SER A 177 -7.50 3.96 -15.63
C SER A 177 -7.49 3.21 -16.95
N PHE A 178 -6.53 2.31 -17.09
CA PHE A 178 -6.43 1.37 -18.20
C PHE A 178 -6.27 -0.04 -17.62
N THR A 179 -7.08 -0.97 -18.06
CA THR A 179 -7.10 -2.33 -17.50
C THR A 179 -6.95 -3.36 -18.63
N THR A 180 -6.02 -4.27 -18.45
CA THR A 180 -5.85 -5.48 -19.27
C THR A 180 -5.76 -6.69 -18.35
N ASP A 181 -6.09 -7.86 -18.87
CA ASP A 181 -5.83 -9.13 -18.19
C ASP A 181 -4.50 -9.70 -18.68
N THR A 182 -3.45 -9.51 -17.88
CA THR A 182 -2.10 -10.04 -18.15
C THR A 182 -1.63 -10.92 -17.00
N PRO A 183 -1.28 -12.20 -17.22
CA PRO A 183 -0.87 -13.13 -16.15
C PRO A 183 0.63 -13.01 -15.84
N ASP A 184 1.12 -11.81 -15.72
CA ASP A 184 2.55 -11.52 -15.55
C ASP A 184 3.00 -11.30 -14.11
N PHE A 185 2.06 -11.08 -13.17
CA PHE A 185 2.34 -10.98 -11.76
C PHE A 185 1.17 -11.54 -10.94
N TYR A 186 1.38 -12.62 -10.20
CA TYR A 186 0.34 -13.28 -9.43
C TYR A 186 0.92 -14.14 -8.31
N ARG A 187 0.11 -14.48 -7.32
CA ARG A 187 0.39 -15.50 -6.32
C ARG A 187 -0.84 -16.40 -6.16
N ARG A 188 -0.70 -17.68 -6.43
CA ARG A 188 -1.79 -18.65 -6.22
C ARG A 188 -1.97 -18.91 -4.72
N GLU A 189 -3.19 -19.26 -4.34
CA GLU A 189 -3.47 -19.72 -2.98
C GLU A 189 -2.53 -20.89 -2.60
N GLY A 190 -1.98 -20.84 -1.37
CA GLY A 190 -1.02 -21.83 -0.88
C GLY A 190 0.42 -21.63 -1.35
N GLN A 191 0.72 -20.58 -2.11
CA GLN A 191 2.10 -20.18 -2.42
C GLN A 191 2.57 -19.08 -1.47
N ASP A 192 3.83 -19.17 -1.04
CA ASP A 192 4.43 -18.20 -0.12
C ASP A 192 4.88 -16.93 -0.85
N TYR A 193 5.27 -17.03 -2.13
CA TYR A 193 5.86 -15.95 -2.89
C TYR A 193 5.12 -15.69 -4.20
N PRO A 194 5.10 -14.42 -4.69
CA PRO A 194 4.54 -14.11 -5.99
C PRO A 194 5.40 -14.72 -7.12
N SER A 195 4.71 -15.10 -8.17
CA SER A 195 5.31 -15.46 -9.44
C SER A 195 5.20 -14.28 -10.40
N HIS A 196 6.20 -14.09 -11.25
CA HIS A 196 6.15 -13.08 -12.30
C HIS A 196 6.50 -13.70 -13.65
N GLY A 197 5.86 -13.19 -14.70
CA GLY A 197 6.10 -13.63 -16.07
C GLY A 197 7.39 -13.06 -16.63
N GLY A 198 7.95 -13.74 -17.65
CA GLY A 198 9.05 -13.23 -18.42
C GLY A 198 8.66 -12.02 -19.29
N ARG A 199 9.66 -11.38 -19.92
CA ARG A 199 9.52 -10.16 -20.74
C ARG A 199 8.42 -10.21 -21.83
N PHE A 200 7.94 -11.38 -22.20
CA PHE A 200 7.06 -11.59 -23.35
C PHE A 200 5.69 -12.12 -22.97
N THR A 201 5.36 -12.20 -21.68
CA THR A 201 4.08 -12.75 -21.23
C THR A 201 2.92 -11.76 -21.27
N GLY A 202 3.17 -10.52 -21.57
CA GLY A 202 2.16 -9.46 -21.68
C GLY A 202 1.96 -8.91 -23.11
N SER A 203 2.45 -9.59 -24.14
CA SER A 203 2.32 -9.18 -25.55
C SER A 203 1.28 -9.96 -26.28
#